data_9902e3775114885a4ee79cd09aa49947
#
_entry.id   9902e3775114885a4ee79cd09aa49947
#
_cell.length_a   1.000
_cell.length_b   1.000
_cell.length_c   1.000
_cell.angle_alpha   90.00
_cell.angle_beta   90.00
_cell.angle_gamma   90.00
#
_symmetry.space_group_name_H-M   'P 1'
#
loop_
_entity.id
_entity.type
_entity.pdbx_description
1 polymer ?
#
loop_
_entity_poly.entity_id
_entity_poly.type
_entity_poly.pdbx_seq_one_letter_code
_entity_poly.pdbx_strand_id
1 'polypeptide(L)'
;MNEHRDALDILNTPGYVSIVEGYPGSGKTTLALAACGKRKKGVYITYGEPKESIIKKLEKVSPGSEVRIISMLSGTPEIAFSAIESALQTGSTVVLDTIDAMLLGINSSDSLRPFLQLIYASVKSKDSSLIIISEGTSQMAGQLRFIGDALIRVYITQVLGYPARSIRVLKDRDYRIHYPVLHFTLGNGMRILEPVDFNTFYEIKKVNYIRRTASAEPSNVIKLGSTVLTEIDEEISYVAAKQYIEFTIFDYLLKGYNVNYLVPPEESDDQILRDFKVVGEKAKNLKIVHPDAAAAGFSANEFINQIRSQMFQEHAIDVVNLLSEEDFAMMKPVNFEMFLRKILAINVKRNSLAHAYGYTDLNSTTIEKKYVKLLRKLTVSDGLLMERSIKPPGQLMNIRIDPEMGEMEFIEMI
;
A
#
# COMPACT_ATOMS: atom_id res chain seq x y z
N MET A 1 10.72 5.74 24.21
CA MET A 1 9.76 5.64 23.09
C MET A 1 10.57 5.87 21.83
N ASN A 2 10.77 4.84 21.01
CA ASN A 2 11.42 5.02 19.70
C ASN A 2 10.33 5.56 18.76
N GLU A 3 10.33 6.87 18.53
CA GLU A 3 9.42 7.46 17.55
C GLU A 3 9.78 6.91 16.16
N HIS A 4 8.81 6.27 15.55
CA HIS A 4 8.89 5.84 14.17
C HIS A 4 8.82 7.08 13.28
N ARG A 5 9.87 7.32 12.47
CA ARG A 5 9.96 8.47 11.57
C ARG A 5 9.82 8.00 10.13
N ASP A 6 8.86 8.56 9.41
CA ASP A 6 8.74 8.36 7.98
C ASP A 6 9.75 9.23 7.18
N ALA A 7 9.84 9.00 5.87
CA ALA A 7 10.76 9.76 5.02
C ALA A 7 10.43 11.27 4.98
N LEU A 8 9.16 11.65 5.13
CA LEU A 8 8.75 13.06 5.17
C LEU A 8 9.15 13.72 6.48
N ASP A 9 9.13 12.98 7.60
CA ASP A 9 9.59 13.48 8.90
C ASP A 9 11.10 13.71 8.89
N ILE A 10 11.87 12.80 8.29
CA ILE A 10 13.32 12.96 8.11
C ILE A 10 13.61 14.24 7.32
N LEU A 11 12.92 14.43 6.18
CA LEU A 11 13.10 15.60 5.32
C LEU A 11 12.70 16.93 5.98
N ASN A 12 11.81 16.89 6.96
CA ASN A 12 11.31 18.05 7.68
C ASN A 12 12.00 18.29 9.03
N THR A 13 13.08 17.57 9.35
CA THR A 13 13.80 17.74 10.61
C THR A 13 14.48 19.10 10.67
N PRO A 14 14.20 19.93 11.68
CA PRO A 14 14.87 21.22 11.83
C PRO A 14 16.39 21.07 11.93
N GLY A 15 17.11 21.97 11.30
CA GLY A 15 18.57 21.94 11.27
C GLY A 15 19.19 20.86 10.38
N TYR A 16 18.39 20.08 9.61
CA TYR A 16 18.90 19.04 8.71
C TYR A 16 19.13 19.58 7.30
N VAL A 17 20.24 19.12 6.72
CA VAL A 17 20.48 19.11 5.28
C VAL A 17 20.24 17.69 4.77
N SER A 18 19.14 17.49 4.07
CA SER A 18 18.73 16.21 3.51
C SER A 18 19.01 16.15 2.02
N ILE A 19 19.69 15.11 1.55
CA ILE A 19 19.95 14.87 0.14
C ILE A 19 18.95 13.86 -0.40
N VAL A 20 18.25 14.24 -1.47
CA VAL A 20 17.33 13.36 -2.20
C VAL A 20 17.93 13.09 -3.58
N GLU A 21 18.39 11.87 -3.82
CA GLU A 21 19.01 11.46 -5.07
C GLU A 21 18.20 10.42 -5.83
N GLY A 22 18.38 10.33 -7.13
CA GLY A 22 17.75 9.30 -7.98
C GLY A 22 17.73 9.70 -9.44
N TYR A 23 17.40 8.76 -10.32
CA TYR A 23 17.30 8.99 -11.76
C TYR A 23 16.13 9.93 -12.13
N PRO A 24 16.19 10.60 -13.29
CA PRO A 24 15.04 11.33 -13.83
C PRO A 24 13.77 10.48 -13.84
N GLY A 25 12.63 11.06 -13.45
CA GLY A 25 11.34 10.36 -13.42
C GLY A 25 11.09 9.46 -12.20
N SER A 26 12.07 9.28 -11.29
CA SER A 26 11.90 8.43 -10.10
C SER A 26 10.89 8.98 -9.08
N GLY A 27 10.63 10.29 -9.07
CA GLY A 27 9.70 10.93 -8.13
C GLY A 27 10.34 11.82 -7.08
N LYS A 28 11.63 12.20 -7.23
CA LYS A 28 12.36 13.11 -6.32
C LYS A 28 11.62 14.43 -6.05
N THR A 29 11.25 15.12 -7.14
CA THR A 29 10.49 16.38 -7.09
C THR A 29 9.17 16.19 -6.33
N THR A 30 8.48 15.07 -6.56
CA THR A 30 7.22 14.77 -5.90
C THR A 30 7.40 14.54 -4.40
N LEU A 31 8.42 13.78 -4.00
CA LEU A 31 8.75 13.56 -2.59
C LEU A 31 9.10 14.87 -1.89
N ALA A 32 9.93 15.72 -2.52
CA ALA A 32 10.31 17.00 -1.95
C ALA A 32 9.12 17.98 -1.85
N LEU A 33 8.22 18.00 -2.84
CA LEU A 33 6.99 18.79 -2.78
C LEU A 33 6.05 18.33 -1.66
N ALA A 34 5.93 17.02 -1.46
CA ALA A 34 5.13 16.46 -0.36
C ALA A 34 5.70 16.87 1.00
N ALA A 35 7.02 16.78 1.17
CA ALA A 35 7.70 17.22 2.39
C ALA A 35 7.51 18.71 2.64
N CYS A 36 7.71 19.52 1.59
CA CYS A 36 7.54 20.96 1.66
C CYS A 36 6.10 21.38 1.99
N GLY A 37 5.11 20.68 1.42
CA GLY A 37 3.67 20.93 1.66
C GLY A 37 3.17 20.47 3.03
N LYS A 38 3.86 19.50 3.68
CA LYS A 38 3.50 19.03 5.03
C LYS A 38 3.69 20.14 6.10
N ARG A 39 4.58 21.10 5.86
CA ARG A 39 4.78 22.26 6.74
C ARG A 39 3.97 23.47 6.27
N LYS A 40 3.44 24.28 7.23
CA LYS A 40 2.65 25.48 6.96
C LYS A 40 3.39 26.56 6.15
N LYS A 41 4.74 26.53 6.15
CA LYS A 41 5.59 27.48 5.43
C LYS A 41 6.67 26.70 4.70
N GLY A 42 6.52 26.50 3.40
CA GLY A 42 7.50 25.85 2.55
C GLY A 42 8.04 26.83 1.49
N VAL A 43 9.30 26.65 1.10
CA VAL A 43 9.90 27.39 -0.02
C VAL A 43 10.53 26.39 -0.99
N TYR A 44 10.11 26.45 -2.25
CA TYR A 44 10.61 25.57 -3.31
C TYR A 44 11.36 26.39 -4.35
N ILE A 45 12.66 26.15 -4.48
CA ILE A 45 13.55 26.81 -5.44
C ILE A 45 13.83 25.82 -6.57
N THR A 46 13.44 26.16 -7.80
CA THR A 46 13.63 25.28 -8.97
C THR A 46 14.55 25.93 -10.00
N TYR A 47 15.47 25.11 -10.55
CA TYR A 47 16.36 25.46 -11.65
C TYR A 47 15.98 24.80 -12.97
N GLY A 48 15.22 23.72 -12.93
CA GLY A 48 14.92 22.90 -14.11
C GLY A 48 13.52 23.10 -14.69
N GLU A 49 12.59 23.70 -13.93
CA GLU A 49 11.20 23.79 -14.36
C GLU A 49 10.58 25.19 -14.14
N PRO A 50 9.64 25.60 -15.02
CA PRO A 50 8.86 26.82 -14.81
C PRO A 50 7.98 26.72 -13.56
N LYS A 51 7.74 27.86 -12.93
CA LYS A 51 6.93 27.98 -11.71
C LYS A 51 5.53 27.34 -11.85
N GLU A 52 4.88 27.53 -12.98
CA GLU A 52 3.52 27.03 -13.28
C GLU A 52 3.48 25.50 -13.32
N SER A 53 4.56 24.85 -13.78
CA SER A 53 4.70 23.39 -13.78
C SER A 53 4.76 22.84 -12.34
N ILE A 54 5.56 23.50 -11.48
CA ILE A 54 5.70 23.12 -10.08
C ILE A 54 4.39 23.34 -9.31
N ILE A 55 3.64 24.43 -9.57
CA ILE A 55 2.33 24.68 -8.95
C ILE A 55 1.36 23.54 -9.27
N LYS A 56 1.25 23.13 -10.55
CA LYS A 56 0.38 22.01 -10.95
C LYS A 56 0.75 20.70 -10.28
N LYS A 57 2.04 20.44 -10.08
CA LYS A 57 2.50 19.24 -9.35
C LYS A 57 2.14 19.34 -7.86
N LEU A 58 2.37 20.51 -7.25
CA LEU A 58 2.05 20.75 -5.84
C LEU A 58 0.55 20.52 -5.54
N GLU A 59 -0.33 21.06 -6.39
CA GLU A 59 -1.78 20.87 -6.25
C GLU A 59 -2.20 19.40 -6.26
N LYS A 60 -1.48 18.55 -7.02
CA LYS A 60 -1.73 17.10 -7.06
C LYS A 60 -1.17 16.37 -5.84
N VAL A 61 0.00 16.81 -5.35
CA VAL A 61 0.75 16.10 -4.30
C VAL A 61 0.31 16.52 -2.91
N SER A 62 0.06 17.82 -2.71
CA SER A 62 -0.30 18.40 -1.42
C SER A 62 -1.33 19.53 -1.64
N PRO A 63 -2.60 19.19 -1.93
CA PRO A 63 -3.64 20.17 -2.19
C PRO A 63 -3.82 21.13 -1.01
N GLY A 64 -3.95 22.44 -1.31
CA GLY A 64 -4.18 23.47 -0.31
C GLY A 64 -2.97 23.85 0.55
N SER A 65 -1.79 23.34 0.23
CA SER A 65 -0.54 23.75 0.92
C SER A 65 -0.05 25.12 0.45
N GLU A 66 0.47 25.92 1.39
CA GLU A 66 1.05 27.23 1.10
C GLU A 66 2.57 27.10 0.91
N VAL A 67 3.00 26.82 -0.32
CA VAL A 67 4.42 26.73 -0.69
C VAL A 67 4.78 27.89 -1.61
N ARG A 68 5.78 28.68 -1.20
CA ARG A 68 6.34 29.73 -2.04
C ARG A 68 7.28 29.13 -3.08
N ILE A 69 6.97 29.28 -4.38
CA ILE A 69 7.79 28.76 -5.48
C ILE A 69 8.62 29.89 -6.09
N ILE A 70 9.93 29.66 -6.18
CA ILE A 70 10.92 30.54 -6.78
C ILE A 70 11.55 29.80 -7.96
N SER A 71 11.34 30.28 -9.18
CA SER A 71 11.95 29.70 -10.39
C SER A 71 13.20 30.52 -10.75
N MET A 72 14.34 29.84 -10.92
CA MET A 72 15.64 30.39 -11.19
C MET A 72 16.25 29.77 -12.46
N LEU A 73 15.51 29.76 -13.56
CA LEU A 73 15.96 29.18 -14.83
C LEU A 73 17.25 29.80 -15.41
N SER A 74 17.62 31.00 -14.95
CA SER A 74 18.83 31.71 -15.38
C SER A 74 19.59 32.31 -14.20
N GLY A 75 19.39 31.82 -12.98
CA GLY A 75 20.04 32.32 -11.78
C GLY A 75 21.47 31.83 -11.61
N THR A 76 22.35 32.71 -11.06
CA THR A 76 23.71 32.32 -10.67
C THR A 76 23.72 31.63 -9.28
N PRO A 77 24.79 30.90 -8.92
CA PRO A 77 24.91 30.26 -7.60
C PRO A 77 24.79 31.25 -6.44
N GLU A 78 25.29 32.51 -6.61
CA GLU A 78 25.23 33.57 -5.59
C GLU A 78 23.77 34.00 -5.34
N ILE A 79 22.99 34.14 -6.42
CA ILE A 79 21.55 34.45 -6.31
C ILE A 79 20.81 33.32 -5.62
N ALA A 80 21.15 32.05 -5.94
CA ALA A 80 20.60 30.89 -5.27
C ALA A 80 20.91 30.90 -3.78
N PHE A 81 22.16 31.15 -3.41
CA PHE A 81 22.56 31.23 -2.02
C PHE A 81 21.75 32.27 -1.25
N SER A 82 21.64 33.50 -1.81
CA SER A 82 20.82 34.55 -1.21
C SER A 82 19.35 34.17 -1.04
N ALA A 83 18.79 33.46 -2.02
CA ALA A 83 17.41 32.97 -1.93
C ALA A 83 17.24 31.88 -0.86
N ILE A 84 18.19 30.95 -0.76
CA ILE A 84 18.22 29.90 0.28
C ILE A 84 18.34 30.56 1.66
N GLU A 85 19.30 31.46 1.85
CA GLU A 85 19.52 32.20 3.09
C GLU A 85 18.23 32.93 3.54
N SER A 86 17.62 33.69 2.63
CA SER A 86 16.34 34.37 2.89
C SER A 86 15.24 33.43 3.27
N ALA A 87 15.13 32.26 2.62
CA ALA A 87 14.13 31.25 2.91
C ALA A 87 14.34 30.61 4.29
N LEU A 88 15.59 30.30 4.64
CA LEU A 88 15.95 29.69 5.93
C LEU A 88 15.62 30.59 7.13
N GLN A 89 15.50 31.91 6.95
CA GLN A 89 15.11 32.85 8.03
C GLN A 89 13.64 32.64 8.48
N THR A 90 12.84 31.97 7.70
CA THR A 90 11.40 31.86 7.95
C THR A 90 10.99 30.65 8.79
N GLY A 91 11.94 29.80 9.22
CA GLY A 91 11.63 28.53 9.92
C GLY A 91 10.90 27.54 9.02
N SER A 92 11.24 27.52 7.73
CA SER A 92 10.56 26.75 6.68
C SER A 92 11.29 25.46 6.32
N THR A 93 10.62 24.57 5.59
CA THR A 93 11.30 23.57 4.76
C THR A 93 11.64 24.20 3.42
N VAL A 94 12.92 24.25 3.10
CA VAL A 94 13.46 24.81 1.86
C VAL A 94 13.87 23.67 0.95
N VAL A 95 13.47 23.72 -0.31
CA VAL A 95 13.86 22.73 -1.35
C VAL A 95 14.68 23.42 -2.42
N LEU A 96 15.77 22.79 -2.84
CA LEU A 96 16.60 23.16 -3.98
C LEU A 96 16.53 22.06 -5.06
N ASP A 97 15.87 22.32 -6.17
CA ASP A 97 15.64 21.36 -7.28
C ASP A 97 16.12 21.92 -8.64
N THR A 98 17.18 21.42 -9.23
CA THR A 98 18.20 20.50 -8.74
C THR A 98 19.51 21.26 -8.52
N ILE A 99 20.33 20.77 -7.59
CA ILE A 99 21.66 21.33 -7.37
C ILE A 99 22.54 21.11 -8.60
N ASP A 100 22.37 20.01 -9.31
CA ASP A 100 23.12 19.68 -10.53
C ASP A 100 22.91 20.78 -11.60
N ALA A 101 21.68 21.26 -11.79
CA ALA A 101 21.37 22.34 -12.73
C ALA A 101 21.96 23.68 -12.28
N MET A 102 21.90 23.97 -10.98
CA MET A 102 22.52 25.20 -10.41
C MET A 102 24.03 25.25 -10.65
N LEU A 103 24.70 24.10 -10.58
CA LEU A 103 26.15 23.98 -10.64
C LEU A 103 26.72 23.85 -12.04
N LEU A 104 25.90 23.74 -13.09
CA LEU A 104 26.33 23.67 -14.48
C LEU A 104 27.22 24.89 -14.91
N GLY A 105 27.13 26.00 -14.20
CA GLY A 105 27.96 27.19 -14.44
C GLY A 105 29.24 27.26 -13.60
N ILE A 106 29.49 26.31 -12.69
CA ILE A 106 30.66 26.31 -11.81
C ILE A 106 31.74 25.39 -12.38
N ASN A 107 32.81 25.98 -12.91
CA ASN A 107 33.89 25.25 -13.60
C ASN A 107 34.94 24.60 -12.68
N SER A 108 34.84 24.73 -11.35
CA SER A 108 35.85 24.15 -10.44
C SER A 108 35.23 23.42 -9.24
N SER A 109 35.71 22.21 -8.98
CA SER A 109 35.41 21.44 -7.77
C SER A 109 35.81 22.14 -6.48
N ASP A 110 36.79 23.05 -6.54
CA ASP A 110 37.38 23.74 -5.40
C ASP A 110 36.42 24.77 -4.78
N SER A 111 35.50 25.34 -5.58
CA SER A 111 34.52 26.33 -5.11
C SER A 111 33.29 25.67 -4.48
N LEU A 112 32.99 24.41 -4.81
CA LEU A 112 31.78 23.74 -4.37
C LEU A 112 31.80 23.42 -2.87
N ARG A 113 32.92 22.92 -2.37
CA ARG A 113 33.01 22.49 -0.96
C ARG A 113 32.82 23.64 0.02
N PRO A 114 33.47 24.83 -0.15
CA PRO A 114 33.18 25.99 0.69
C PRO A 114 31.72 26.43 0.60
N PHE A 115 31.14 26.44 -0.59
CA PHE A 115 29.72 26.79 -0.79
C PHE A 115 28.78 25.87 -0.02
N LEU A 116 28.98 24.55 -0.12
CA LEU A 116 28.17 23.57 0.63
C LEU A 116 28.36 23.68 2.14
N GLN A 117 29.57 24.00 2.60
CA GLN A 117 29.85 24.23 4.03
C GLN A 117 29.12 25.47 4.57
N LEU A 118 29.05 26.55 3.79
CA LEU A 118 28.29 27.74 4.15
C LEU A 118 26.81 27.44 4.26
N ILE A 119 26.22 26.75 3.27
CA ILE A 119 24.82 26.31 3.33
C ILE A 119 24.57 25.47 4.57
N TYR A 120 25.43 24.49 4.83
CA TYR A 120 25.31 23.62 5.99
C TYR A 120 25.33 24.41 7.30
N ALA A 121 26.26 25.31 7.47
CA ALA A 121 26.38 26.17 8.66
C ALA A 121 25.13 27.05 8.84
N SER A 122 24.60 27.60 7.75
CA SER A 122 23.38 28.39 7.77
C SER A 122 22.15 27.58 8.21
N VAL A 123 22.00 26.38 7.71
CA VAL A 123 20.88 25.48 8.13
C VAL A 123 21.00 25.11 9.60
N LYS A 124 22.20 24.75 10.08
CA LYS A 124 22.44 24.38 11.48
C LYS A 124 22.13 25.49 12.48
N SER A 125 22.25 26.75 12.06
CA SER A 125 21.95 27.88 12.92
C SER A 125 20.48 28.31 12.94
N LYS A 126 19.62 27.65 12.17
CA LYS A 126 18.19 28.00 11.98
C LYS A 126 17.27 26.85 12.36
N ASP A 127 16.03 27.19 12.67
CA ASP A 127 14.93 26.21 12.87
C ASP A 127 14.27 25.84 11.52
N SER A 128 15.08 25.68 10.49
CA SER A 128 14.65 25.34 9.13
C SER A 128 15.30 24.04 8.69
N SER A 129 14.72 23.37 7.71
CA SER A 129 15.31 22.21 7.04
C SER A 129 15.60 22.54 5.58
N LEU A 130 16.66 21.96 5.01
CA LEU A 130 17.00 22.08 3.61
C LEU A 130 17.01 20.72 2.93
N ILE A 131 16.25 20.59 1.86
CA ILE A 131 16.21 19.43 0.98
C ILE A 131 16.94 19.79 -0.31
N ILE A 132 18.00 19.07 -0.62
CA ILE A 132 18.76 19.23 -1.87
C ILE A 132 18.46 18.03 -2.78
N ILE A 133 17.89 18.29 -3.94
CA ILE A 133 17.66 17.27 -4.96
C ILE A 133 18.88 17.18 -5.87
N SER A 134 19.37 15.93 -6.09
CA SER A 134 20.47 15.63 -7.00
C SER A 134 20.10 14.44 -7.91
N GLU A 135 20.67 14.40 -9.10
CA GLU A 135 20.53 13.26 -10.02
C GLU A 135 21.39 12.07 -9.59
N GLY A 136 22.32 12.25 -8.65
CA GLY A 136 23.13 11.19 -8.05
C GLY A 136 24.25 10.65 -8.95
N THR A 137 24.36 11.12 -10.19
CA THR A 137 25.33 10.67 -11.20
C THR A 137 26.52 11.61 -11.37
N SER A 138 26.43 12.83 -10.82
CA SER A 138 27.50 13.83 -10.93
C SER A 138 28.71 13.45 -10.06
N GLN A 139 29.90 13.92 -10.45
CA GLN A 139 31.12 13.80 -9.65
C GLN A 139 30.96 14.45 -8.27
N MET A 140 30.01 15.37 -8.13
CA MET A 140 29.71 16.11 -6.90
C MET A 140 28.82 15.33 -5.92
N ALA A 141 28.15 14.26 -6.38
CA ALA A 141 27.28 13.46 -5.53
C ALA A 141 27.98 12.94 -4.26
N GLY A 142 29.27 12.59 -4.35
CA GLY A 142 30.06 12.17 -3.20
C GLY A 142 30.21 13.25 -2.12
N GLN A 143 30.42 14.49 -2.51
CA GLN A 143 30.54 15.63 -1.57
C GLN A 143 29.20 15.95 -0.91
N LEU A 144 28.08 15.89 -1.66
CA LEU A 144 26.74 16.07 -1.12
C LEU A 144 26.41 15.00 -0.09
N ARG A 145 26.68 13.72 -0.40
CA ARG A 145 26.45 12.60 0.53
C ARG A 145 27.25 12.71 1.82
N PHE A 146 28.45 13.29 1.75
CA PHE A 146 29.28 13.53 2.93
C PHE A 146 28.68 14.59 3.85
N ILE A 147 28.22 15.73 3.29
CA ILE A 147 27.71 16.89 4.03
C ILE A 147 26.31 16.61 4.58
N GLY A 148 25.42 15.97 3.82
CA GLY A 148 24.03 15.72 4.23
C GLY A 148 23.91 15.00 5.57
N ASP A 149 22.97 15.43 6.39
CA ASP A 149 22.57 14.72 7.63
C ASP A 149 21.74 13.48 7.30
N ALA A 150 20.88 13.60 6.30
CA ALA A 150 20.13 12.47 5.76
C ALA A 150 20.43 12.28 4.27
N LEU A 151 20.38 11.02 3.82
CA LEU A 151 20.52 10.63 2.44
C LEU A 151 19.38 9.69 2.07
N ILE A 152 18.56 10.13 1.14
CA ILE A 152 17.39 9.40 0.65
C ILE A 152 17.55 9.18 -0.84
N ARG A 153 17.44 7.91 -1.26
CA ARG A 153 17.44 7.55 -2.68
C ARG A 153 16.05 7.18 -3.13
N VAL A 154 15.59 7.82 -4.21
CA VAL A 154 14.31 7.54 -4.86
C VAL A 154 14.56 6.80 -6.16
N TYR A 155 13.90 5.68 -6.35
CA TYR A 155 14.10 4.83 -7.52
C TYR A 155 12.80 4.14 -7.94
N ILE A 156 12.78 3.60 -9.16
CA ILE A 156 11.70 2.75 -9.65
C ILE A 156 12.21 1.31 -9.58
N THR A 157 11.45 0.46 -8.94
CA THR A 157 11.66 -0.97 -8.86
C THR A 157 10.52 -1.72 -9.53
N GLN A 158 10.60 -3.02 -9.56
CA GLN A 158 9.48 -3.88 -10.00
C GLN A 158 8.99 -4.70 -8.81
N VAL A 159 7.71 -4.60 -8.54
CA VAL A 159 7.02 -5.42 -7.54
C VAL A 159 6.00 -6.27 -8.29
N LEU A 160 6.17 -7.57 -8.25
CA LEU A 160 5.31 -8.52 -8.98
C LEU A 160 5.18 -8.22 -10.49
N GLY A 161 6.23 -7.66 -11.10
CA GLY A 161 6.26 -7.28 -12.52
C GLY A 161 5.64 -5.92 -12.83
N TYR A 162 5.18 -5.16 -11.83
CA TYR A 162 4.68 -3.80 -11.98
C TYR A 162 5.72 -2.78 -11.54
N PRO A 163 5.85 -1.63 -12.23
CA PRO A 163 6.71 -0.57 -11.75
C PRO A 163 6.17 -0.01 -10.43
N ALA A 164 7.01 0.05 -9.41
CA ALA A 164 6.72 0.64 -8.12
C ALA A 164 7.77 1.70 -7.80
N ARG A 165 7.35 2.78 -7.15
CA ARG A 165 8.27 3.80 -6.67
C ARG A 165 8.70 3.50 -5.26
N SER A 166 10.00 3.60 -5.01
CA SER A 166 10.59 3.23 -3.74
C SER A 166 11.54 4.32 -3.24
N ILE A 167 11.57 4.45 -1.94
CA ILE A 167 12.45 5.33 -1.19
C ILE A 167 13.37 4.43 -0.38
N ARG A 168 14.68 4.64 -0.48
CA ARG A 168 15.66 4.01 0.41
C ARG A 168 16.32 5.08 1.27
N VAL A 169 16.16 4.97 2.58
CA VAL A 169 16.89 5.79 3.54
C VAL A 169 18.27 5.16 3.73
N LEU A 170 19.29 5.83 3.21
CA LEU A 170 20.69 5.35 3.25
C LEU A 170 21.46 5.91 4.44
N LYS A 171 21.02 7.06 4.95
CA LYS A 171 21.64 7.74 6.08
C LYS A 171 20.59 8.56 6.81
N ASP A 172 20.60 8.50 8.12
CA ASP A 172 20.01 9.44 9.05
C ASP A 172 21.01 9.60 10.21
N ARG A 173 21.54 10.80 10.42
CA ARG A 173 22.68 11.00 11.32
C ARG A 173 22.33 10.76 12.78
N ASP A 174 21.16 11.20 13.22
CA ASP A 174 20.80 11.25 14.63
C ASP A 174 19.80 10.16 15.04
N TYR A 175 19.26 9.41 14.07
CA TYR A 175 18.19 8.45 14.30
C TYR A 175 18.48 7.09 13.67
N ARG A 176 17.95 6.06 14.31
CA ARG A 176 18.01 4.70 13.76
C ARG A 176 17.01 4.57 12.61
N ILE A 177 17.47 4.01 11.49
CA ILE A 177 16.62 3.68 10.35
C ILE A 177 15.90 2.38 10.67
N HIS A 178 14.57 2.43 10.86
CA HIS A 178 13.74 1.25 11.11
C HIS A 178 13.37 0.54 9.81
N TYR A 179 12.92 1.28 8.83
CA TYR A 179 12.57 0.77 7.51
C TYR A 179 13.48 1.39 6.46
N PRO A 180 14.52 0.65 6.02
CA PRO A 180 15.46 1.19 5.05
C PRO A 180 14.83 1.37 3.66
N VAL A 181 13.78 0.61 3.34
CA VAL A 181 13.03 0.71 2.08
C VAL A 181 11.56 0.95 2.38
N LEU A 182 10.99 1.95 1.71
CA LEU A 182 9.58 2.29 1.76
C LEU A 182 9.08 2.42 0.32
N HIS A 183 7.84 2.03 0.08
CA HIS A 183 7.18 2.27 -1.19
C HIS A 183 6.27 3.49 -1.11
N PHE A 184 5.99 4.12 -2.25
CA PHE A 184 5.02 5.20 -2.31
C PHE A 184 4.25 5.21 -3.62
N THR A 185 3.06 5.78 -3.58
CA THR A 185 2.17 5.94 -4.72
C THR A 185 1.84 7.41 -4.97
N LEU A 186 1.42 7.73 -6.20
CA LEU A 186 1.07 9.08 -6.63
C LEU A 186 -0.40 9.23 -7.02
N GLY A 187 -1.24 8.22 -6.86
CA GLY A 187 -2.62 8.21 -7.36
C GLY A 187 -3.44 9.43 -6.91
N ASN A 188 -3.85 9.48 -5.65
CA ASN A 188 -4.59 10.59 -5.04
C ASN A 188 -3.71 11.42 -4.09
N GLY A 189 -2.66 12.04 -4.62
CA GLY A 189 -1.59 12.62 -3.83
C GLY A 189 -0.47 11.63 -3.56
N MET A 190 0.63 12.11 -2.95
CA MET A 190 1.70 11.22 -2.54
C MET A 190 1.37 10.53 -1.22
N ARG A 191 1.46 9.22 -1.21
CA ARG A 191 1.29 8.40 0.02
C ARG A 191 2.47 7.45 0.17
N ILE A 192 3.12 7.50 1.31
CA ILE A 192 4.12 6.50 1.71
C ILE A 192 3.35 5.28 2.26
N LEU A 193 3.77 4.10 1.81
CA LEU A 193 3.20 2.83 2.23
C LEU A 193 4.11 2.27 3.33
N GLU A 194 3.55 2.13 4.51
CA GLU A 194 4.27 1.61 5.67
C GLU A 194 4.16 0.09 5.71
N PRO A 195 5.27 -0.62 5.97
CA PRO A 195 5.24 -2.05 6.22
C PRO A 195 4.37 -2.38 7.45
N VAL A 196 3.67 -3.50 7.38
CA VAL A 196 2.81 -4.00 8.46
C VAL A 196 3.40 -5.31 8.99
N ASP A 197 3.32 -5.54 10.28
CA ASP A 197 3.67 -6.83 10.87
C ASP A 197 2.46 -7.78 10.75
N PHE A 198 2.51 -8.66 9.76
CA PHE A 198 1.44 -9.62 9.50
C PHE A 198 1.43 -10.82 10.46
N ASN A 199 2.40 -10.92 11.37
CA ASN A 199 2.46 -11.97 12.36
C ASN A 199 1.79 -11.58 13.67
N THR A 200 1.40 -10.30 13.81
CA THR A 200 0.74 -9.81 15.02
C THR A 200 -0.77 -10.03 14.92
N PHE A 201 -1.34 -10.64 15.94
CA PHE A 201 -2.80 -10.76 16.07
C PHE A 201 -3.38 -9.43 16.52
N TYR A 202 -4.40 -8.96 15.79
CA TYR A 202 -5.14 -7.75 16.14
C TYR A 202 -6.60 -8.11 16.45
N GLU A 203 -7.08 -7.72 17.64
CA GLU A 203 -8.49 -7.78 17.95
C GLU A 203 -9.24 -6.68 17.21
N ILE A 204 -10.20 -7.06 16.37
CA ILE A 204 -11.03 -6.10 15.62
C ILE A 204 -12.09 -5.54 16.58
N LYS A 205 -11.92 -4.29 17.00
CA LYS A 205 -12.82 -3.63 17.97
C LYS A 205 -14.04 -2.99 17.31
N LYS A 206 -13.93 -2.60 16.05
CA LYS A 206 -14.99 -1.95 15.25
C LYS A 206 -14.71 -2.11 13.77
N VAL A 207 -15.74 -1.93 12.95
CA VAL A 207 -15.60 -1.82 11.49
C VAL A 207 -16.26 -0.52 11.06
N ASN A 208 -15.48 0.40 10.52
CA ASN A 208 -15.98 1.69 10.05
C ASN A 208 -16.28 1.64 8.55
N TYR A 209 -15.28 1.30 7.74
CA TYR A 209 -15.45 1.23 6.28
C TYR A 209 -14.30 0.49 5.60
N ILE A 210 -14.59 0.07 4.36
CA ILE A 210 -13.59 -0.44 3.43
C ILE A 210 -13.52 0.54 2.26
N ARG A 211 -12.36 1.14 2.07
CA ARG A 211 -12.12 2.15 1.06
C ARG A 211 -11.19 1.63 -0.04
N ARG A 212 -11.55 1.90 -1.29
CA ARG A 212 -10.69 1.67 -2.43
C ARG A 212 -10.25 3.02 -3.00
N THR A 213 -8.97 3.31 -2.91
CA THR A 213 -8.34 4.50 -3.49
C THR A 213 -7.70 4.13 -4.82
N ALA A 214 -8.54 3.95 -5.84
CA ALA A 214 -8.10 3.76 -7.22
C ALA A 214 -8.46 4.98 -8.05
N SER A 215 -7.59 5.36 -8.98
CA SER A 215 -7.79 6.50 -9.88
C SER A 215 -8.84 6.24 -10.97
N ALA A 216 -9.24 4.99 -11.16
CA ALA A 216 -10.32 4.58 -12.06
C ALA A 216 -11.33 3.71 -11.31
N GLU A 217 -12.60 3.76 -11.71
CA GLU A 217 -13.57 2.75 -11.29
C GLU A 217 -12.96 1.37 -11.53
N PRO A 218 -12.91 0.51 -10.51
CA PRO A 218 -12.32 -0.80 -10.69
C PRO A 218 -13.11 -1.50 -11.79
N SER A 219 -12.46 -1.83 -12.90
CA SER A 219 -13.00 -2.72 -13.94
C SER A 219 -13.42 -4.08 -13.35
N ASN A 220 -13.22 -4.27 -12.07
CA ASN A 220 -13.43 -5.44 -11.24
C ASN A 220 -14.57 -5.26 -10.23
N VAL A 221 -15.62 -4.52 -10.57
CA VAL A 221 -16.86 -4.58 -9.78
C VAL A 221 -17.31 -6.05 -9.79
N ILE A 222 -17.20 -6.69 -8.63
CA ILE A 222 -17.66 -8.07 -8.45
C ILE A 222 -19.17 -8.04 -8.63
N LYS A 223 -19.64 -8.54 -9.77
CA LYS A 223 -21.06 -8.62 -10.07
C LYS A 223 -21.63 -9.90 -9.47
N LEU A 224 -22.87 -9.87 -8.98
CA LEU A 224 -23.63 -11.08 -8.67
C LEU A 224 -23.56 -12.04 -9.86
N GLY A 225 -23.52 -13.33 -9.63
CA GLY A 225 -23.29 -14.38 -10.63
C GLY A 225 -21.81 -14.55 -11.02
N SER A 226 -20.88 -13.89 -10.31
CA SER A 226 -19.44 -14.07 -10.50
C SER A 226 -18.85 -15.09 -9.54
N THR A 227 -17.72 -15.65 -9.95
CA THR A 227 -16.89 -16.52 -9.11
C THR A 227 -15.51 -15.89 -8.98
N VAL A 228 -15.09 -15.71 -7.74
CA VAL A 228 -13.79 -15.11 -7.39
C VAL A 228 -12.96 -16.15 -6.67
N LEU A 229 -11.71 -16.30 -7.06
CA LEU A 229 -10.71 -17.04 -6.32
C LEU A 229 -9.61 -16.07 -5.92
N THR A 230 -9.28 -16.02 -4.65
CA THR A 230 -8.12 -15.32 -4.12
C THR A 230 -7.10 -16.36 -3.66
N GLU A 231 -6.02 -16.47 -4.41
CA GLU A 231 -4.84 -17.24 -4.04
C GLU A 231 -4.04 -16.46 -3.02
N ILE A 232 -3.74 -17.07 -1.86
CA ILE A 232 -2.99 -16.45 -0.78
C ILE A 232 -1.60 -17.06 -0.76
N ASP A 233 -0.57 -16.20 -0.68
CA ASP A 233 0.81 -16.66 -0.61
C ASP A 233 1.09 -17.30 0.75
N GLU A 234 1.87 -18.38 0.78
CA GLU A 234 2.22 -19.13 2.00
C GLU A 234 3.00 -18.29 3.02
N GLU A 235 3.66 -17.22 2.58
CA GLU A 235 4.34 -16.29 3.48
C GLU A 235 3.36 -15.49 4.35
N ILE A 236 2.06 -15.46 3.99
CA ILE A 236 1.03 -14.76 4.75
C ILE A 236 0.55 -15.68 5.87
N SER A 237 0.68 -15.21 7.12
CA SER A 237 0.20 -15.97 8.27
C SER A 237 -1.32 -16.23 8.17
N TYR A 238 -1.77 -17.36 8.73
CA TYR A 238 -3.19 -17.70 8.81
C TYR A 238 -4.03 -16.56 9.42
N VAL A 239 -3.52 -15.91 10.46
CA VAL A 239 -4.22 -14.80 11.13
C VAL A 239 -4.43 -13.61 10.19
N ALA A 240 -3.42 -13.20 9.44
CA ALA A 240 -3.53 -12.10 8.49
C ALA A 240 -4.47 -12.45 7.32
N ALA A 241 -4.38 -13.66 6.81
CA ALA A 241 -5.29 -14.17 5.78
C ALA A 241 -6.74 -14.19 6.27
N LYS A 242 -6.99 -14.68 7.50
CA LYS A 242 -8.30 -14.70 8.13
C LYS A 242 -8.86 -13.28 8.30
N GLN A 243 -8.08 -12.34 8.82
CA GLN A 243 -8.51 -10.94 8.95
C GLN A 243 -8.89 -10.32 7.60
N TYR A 244 -8.14 -10.59 6.55
CA TYR A 244 -8.48 -10.14 5.20
C TYR A 244 -9.84 -10.68 4.72
N ILE A 245 -10.12 -11.98 4.98
CA ILE A 245 -11.42 -12.61 4.67
C ILE A 245 -12.53 -11.95 5.49
N GLU A 246 -12.35 -11.80 6.79
CA GLU A 246 -13.33 -11.21 7.70
C GLU A 246 -13.69 -9.79 7.32
N PHE A 247 -12.71 -8.93 7.01
CA PHE A 247 -12.98 -7.58 6.52
C PHE A 247 -13.78 -7.58 5.21
N THR A 248 -13.52 -8.53 4.33
CA THR A 248 -14.31 -8.66 3.09
C THR A 248 -15.76 -9.06 3.40
N ILE A 249 -15.98 -9.96 4.36
CA ILE A 249 -17.32 -10.33 4.82
C ILE A 249 -18.01 -9.15 5.50
N PHE A 250 -17.30 -8.38 6.33
CA PHE A 250 -17.85 -7.16 6.94
C PHE A 250 -18.37 -6.18 5.88
N ASP A 251 -17.62 -5.96 4.79
CA ASP A 251 -18.07 -5.11 3.69
C ASP A 251 -19.40 -5.59 3.09
N TYR A 252 -19.54 -6.89 2.88
CA TYR A 252 -20.78 -7.47 2.36
C TYR A 252 -21.95 -7.29 3.34
N LEU A 253 -21.73 -7.57 4.62
CA LEU A 253 -22.74 -7.40 5.65
C LEU A 253 -23.16 -5.95 5.83
N LEU A 254 -22.19 -5.01 5.82
CA LEU A 254 -22.45 -3.58 5.92
C LEU A 254 -23.29 -3.07 4.73
N LYS A 255 -23.09 -3.64 3.55
CA LYS A 255 -23.90 -3.35 2.34
C LYS A 255 -25.28 -4.04 2.36
N GLY A 256 -25.58 -4.85 3.37
CA GLY A 256 -26.89 -5.49 3.56
C GLY A 256 -27.06 -6.82 2.83
N TYR A 257 -25.98 -7.43 2.35
CA TYR A 257 -26.05 -8.76 1.75
C TYR A 257 -26.20 -9.85 2.82
N ASN A 258 -26.89 -10.94 2.45
CA ASN A 258 -26.81 -12.20 3.18
C ASN A 258 -25.50 -12.89 2.82
N VAL A 259 -24.78 -13.41 3.81
CA VAL A 259 -23.50 -14.07 3.62
C VAL A 259 -23.55 -15.49 4.20
N ASN A 260 -23.16 -16.46 3.39
CA ASN A 260 -22.86 -17.80 3.85
C ASN A 260 -21.35 -17.92 3.98
N TYR A 261 -20.85 -18.12 5.19
CA TYR A 261 -19.43 -18.28 5.46
C TYR A 261 -19.12 -19.75 5.71
N LEU A 262 -18.52 -20.39 4.72
CA LEU A 262 -18.09 -21.78 4.80
C LEU A 262 -16.70 -21.82 5.41
N VAL A 263 -16.59 -22.44 6.57
CA VAL A 263 -15.37 -22.48 7.39
C VAL A 263 -14.98 -23.93 7.66
N PRO A 264 -13.68 -24.19 7.94
CA PRO A 264 -13.22 -25.50 8.39
C PRO A 264 -14.00 -26.01 9.63
N PRO A 265 -14.17 -27.33 9.78
CA PRO A 265 -14.92 -27.92 10.90
C PRO A 265 -14.35 -27.56 12.29
N GLU A 266 -13.07 -27.27 12.40
CA GLU A 266 -12.38 -26.97 13.66
C GLU A 266 -12.61 -25.53 14.12
N GLU A 267 -13.04 -24.63 13.26
CA GLU A 267 -13.34 -23.26 13.67
C GLU A 267 -14.62 -23.21 14.51
N SER A 268 -14.52 -22.58 15.68
CA SER A 268 -15.66 -22.45 16.60
C SER A 268 -16.62 -21.36 16.16
N ASP A 269 -17.91 -21.70 16.04
CA ASP A 269 -19.00 -20.74 15.79
C ASP A 269 -18.99 -19.58 16.80
N ASP A 270 -18.76 -19.90 18.08
CA ASP A 270 -18.73 -18.90 19.14
C ASP A 270 -17.60 -17.88 18.97
N GLN A 271 -16.45 -18.32 18.45
CA GLN A 271 -15.35 -17.42 18.16
C GLN A 271 -15.69 -16.55 16.96
N ILE A 272 -16.14 -17.13 15.87
CA ILE A 272 -16.54 -16.39 14.66
C ILE A 272 -17.65 -15.38 15.00
N LEU A 273 -18.69 -15.81 15.71
CA LEU A 273 -19.78 -14.90 16.11
C LEU A 273 -19.31 -13.75 17.01
N ARG A 274 -18.27 -13.98 17.83
CA ARG A 274 -17.65 -12.90 18.63
C ARG A 274 -16.98 -11.89 17.73
N ASP A 275 -16.19 -12.34 16.76
CA ASP A 275 -15.49 -11.47 15.82
C ASP A 275 -16.48 -10.64 14.98
N PHE A 276 -17.62 -11.24 14.61
CA PHE A 276 -18.67 -10.56 13.84
C PHE A 276 -19.63 -9.70 14.66
N LYS A 277 -19.56 -9.66 15.99
CA LYS A 277 -20.33 -8.72 16.82
C LYS A 277 -20.07 -7.25 16.46
N VAL A 278 -18.92 -6.93 15.92
CA VAL A 278 -18.55 -5.55 15.54
C VAL A 278 -19.45 -4.94 14.47
N VAL A 279 -20.15 -5.76 13.66
CA VAL A 279 -21.12 -5.27 12.65
C VAL A 279 -22.54 -5.12 13.19
N GLY A 280 -22.75 -5.35 14.50
CA GLY A 280 -24.02 -5.15 15.20
C GLY A 280 -25.15 -5.99 14.63
N GLU A 281 -26.35 -5.37 14.45
CA GLU A 281 -27.54 -6.08 13.95
C GLU A 281 -27.36 -6.76 12.58
N LYS A 282 -26.39 -6.32 11.79
CA LYS A 282 -26.13 -6.90 10.48
C LYS A 282 -25.48 -8.30 10.57
N ALA A 283 -24.96 -8.69 11.73
CA ALA A 283 -24.48 -10.04 11.98
C ALA A 283 -25.58 -11.12 11.78
N LYS A 284 -26.86 -10.77 11.90
CA LYS A 284 -27.97 -11.69 11.60
C LYS A 284 -28.04 -12.17 10.14
N ASN A 285 -27.40 -11.42 9.24
CA ASN A 285 -27.29 -11.77 7.82
C ASN A 285 -26.11 -12.71 7.53
N LEU A 286 -25.38 -13.16 8.56
CA LEU A 286 -24.32 -14.15 8.45
C LEU A 286 -24.85 -15.54 8.83
N LYS A 287 -24.57 -16.53 7.99
CA LYS A 287 -24.66 -17.94 8.33
C LYS A 287 -23.30 -18.58 8.27
N ILE A 288 -22.89 -19.19 9.37
CA ILE A 288 -21.68 -20.02 9.43
C ILE A 288 -22.10 -21.43 8.99
N VAL A 289 -21.31 -22.01 8.11
CA VAL A 289 -21.58 -23.34 7.54
C VAL A 289 -20.33 -24.18 7.66
N HIS A 290 -20.43 -25.26 8.44
CA HIS A 290 -19.34 -26.24 8.55
C HIS A 290 -19.62 -27.40 7.59
N PRO A 291 -18.69 -27.68 6.67
CA PRO A 291 -18.72 -28.95 5.94
C PRO A 291 -18.50 -30.10 6.94
N ASP A 292 -19.52 -30.96 7.12
CA ASP A 292 -19.41 -32.10 8.05
C ASP A 292 -18.39 -33.11 7.51
N ALA A 293 -17.29 -33.30 8.21
CA ALA A 293 -16.25 -34.28 7.87
C ALA A 293 -16.80 -35.72 7.94
N ALA A 294 -17.81 -35.99 8.78
CA ALA A 294 -18.49 -37.28 8.83
C ALA A 294 -19.23 -37.61 7.52
N ALA A 295 -19.55 -36.58 6.74
CA ALA A 295 -20.14 -36.75 5.40
C ALA A 295 -19.15 -37.22 4.33
N ALA A 296 -17.88 -37.47 4.66
CA ALA A 296 -16.91 -38.06 3.73
C ALA A 296 -17.31 -39.41 3.17
N GLY A 297 -18.30 -40.09 3.79
CA GLY A 297 -18.94 -41.29 3.27
C GLY A 297 -20.10 -41.04 2.31
N PHE A 298 -20.60 -39.82 2.20
CA PHE A 298 -21.71 -39.47 1.32
C PHE A 298 -21.28 -39.29 -0.15
N SER A 299 -22.23 -39.46 -1.03
CA SER A 299 -22.01 -39.02 -2.41
C SER A 299 -21.85 -37.52 -2.44
N ALA A 300 -21.06 -36.99 -3.40
CA ALA A 300 -20.87 -35.54 -3.55
C ALA A 300 -22.21 -34.77 -3.66
N ASN A 301 -23.28 -35.39 -4.11
CA ASN A 301 -24.62 -34.80 -4.18
C ASN A 301 -25.27 -34.64 -2.80
N GLU A 302 -25.17 -35.70 -1.96
CA GLU A 302 -25.71 -35.67 -0.60
C GLU A 302 -24.99 -34.61 0.25
N PHE A 303 -23.68 -34.59 0.18
CA PHE A 303 -22.86 -33.61 0.86
C PHE A 303 -23.24 -32.17 0.47
N ILE A 304 -23.37 -31.89 -0.83
CA ILE A 304 -23.77 -30.55 -1.32
C ILE A 304 -25.18 -30.20 -0.88
N ASN A 305 -26.11 -31.15 -0.87
CA ASN A 305 -27.48 -30.92 -0.42
C ASN A 305 -27.52 -30.60 1.07
N GLN A 306 -26.72 -31.28 1.89
CA GLN A 306 -26.58 -30.99 3.32
C GLN A 306 -26.07 -29.55 3.55
N ILE A 307 -24.98 -29.19 2.93
CA ILE A 307 -24.45 -27.82 3.04
C ILE A 307 -25.50 -26.80 2.60
N ARG A 308 -26.17 -27.04 1.47
CA ARG A 308 -27.19 -26.14 0.94
C ARG A 308 -28.38 -25.94 1.88
N SER A 309 -28.74 -26.94 2.65
CA SER A 309 -29.84 -26.83 3.63
C SER A 309 -29.52 -25.84 4.76
N GLN A 310 -28.23 -25.60 5.03
CA GLN A 310 -27.74 -24.67 6.04
C GLN A 310 -27.56 -23.25 5.52
N MET A 311 -27.54 -23.04 4.21
CA MET A 311 -27.23 -21.74 3.56
C MET A 311 -28.48 -20.89 3.32
N PHE A 312 -28.30 -19.57 3.23
CA PHE A 312 -29.27 -18.70 2.58
C PHE A 312 -29.39 -19.06 1.11
N GLN A 313 -30.62 -19.18 0.62
CA GLN A 313 -30.86 -19.75 -0.70
C GLN A 313 -30.86 -18.76 -1.84
N GLU A 314 -31.19 -17.49 -1.59
CA GLU A 314 -31.36 -16.48 -2.62
C GLU A 314 -30.56 -15.21 -2.28
N HIS A 315 -29.98 -14.60 -3.30
CA HIS A 315 -29.25 -13.33 -3.22
C HIS A 315 -28.16 -13.29 -2.13
N ALA A 316 -27.56 -14.45 -1.83
CA ALA A 316 -26.49 -14.57 -0.86
C ALA A 316 -25.11 -14.52 -1.51
N ILE A 317 -24.13 -14.12 -0.73
CA ILE A 317 -22.71 -14.19 -1.08
C ILE A 317 -22.14 -15.41 -0.33
N ASP A 318 -21.58 -16.35 -1.08
CA ASP A 318 -20.95 -17.53 -0.51
C ASP A 318 -19.43 -17.25 -0.41
N VAL A 319 -18.93 -17.15 0.82
CA VAL A 319 -17.51 -17.02 1.13
C VAL A 319 -16.99 -18.36 1.62
N VAL A 320 -15.97 -18.87 0.95
CA VAL A 320 -15.39 -20.19 1.25
C VAL A 320 -13.96 -20.01 1.75
N ASN A 321 -13.71 -20.38 3.00
CA ASN A 321 -12.39 -20.37 3.61
C ASN A 321 -11.70 -21.73 3.42
N LEU A 322 -10.65 -21.75 2.61
CA LEU A 322 -9.85 -22.95 2.30
C LEU A 322 -8.42 -22.83 2.84
N LEU A 323 -8.21 -22.04 3.88
CA LEU A 323 -6.88 -21.78 4.42
C LEU A 323 -6.30 -22.97 5.20
N SER A 324 -7.15 -23.86 5.69
CA SER A 324 -6.73 -25.07 6.38
C SER A 324 -6.91 -26.28 5.46
N GLU A 325 -5.81 -26.71 4.85
CA GLU A 325 -5.82 -27.85 3.94
C GLU A 325 -6.07 -29.18 4.66
N GLU A 326 -5.55 -29.33 5.88
CA GLU A 326 -5.66 -30.56 6.65
C GLU A 326 -7.13 -30.90 6.93
N ASP A 327 -7.98 -29.92 7.11
CA ASP A 327 -9.38 -30.07 7.42
C ASP A 327 -10.22 -30.51 6.21
N PHE A 328 -9.79 -30.11 5.02
CA PHE A 328 -10.39 -30.55 3.75
C PHE A 328 -9.70 -31.80 3.17
N ALA A 329 -8.49 -32.15 3.64
CA ALA A 329 -7.76 -33.35 3.21
C ALA A 329 -8.49 -34.67 3.60
N MET A 330 -9.38 -34.61 4.57
CA MET A 330 -10.33 -35.70 4.84
C MET A 330 -11.31 -35.94 3.68
N MET A 331 -11.54 -34.95 2.83
CA MET A 331 -12.22 -35.11 1.56
C MET A 331 -11.25 -35.67 0.53
N LYS A 332 -11.61 -36.76 -0.14
CA LYS A 332 -10.85 -37.20 -1.31
C LYS A 332 -10.75 -36.05 -2.30
N PRO A 333 -9.56 -35.74 -2.88
CA PRO A 333 -9.37 -34.60 -3.78
C PRO A 333 -10.43 -34.44 -4.87
N VAL A 334 -10.92 -35.56 -5.40
CA VAL A 334 -12.01 -35.61 -6.40
C VAL A 334 -13.33 -35.06 -5.86
N ASN A 335 -13.66 -35.33 -4.59
CA ASN A 335 -14.89 -34.84 -3.97
C ASN A 335 -14.82 -33.35 -3.68
N PHE A 336 -13.65 -32.85 -3.31
CA PHE A 336 -13.41 -31.44 -3.08
C PHE A 336 -13.49 -30.62 -4.38
N GLU A 337 -12.86 -31.09 -5.45
CA GLU A 337 -12.99 -30.47 -6.77
C GLU A 337 -14.44 -30.46 -7.27
N MET A 338 -15.17 -31.57 -7.13
CA MET A 338 -16.57 -31.62 -7.48
C MET A 338 -17.43 -30.69 -6.63
N PHE A 339 -17.13 -30.55 -5.34
CA PHE A 339 -17.80 -29.65 -4.42
C PHE A 339 -17.61 -28.19 -4.89
N LEU A 340 -16.38 -27.73 -5.13
CA LEU A 340 -16.11 -26.41 -5.64
C LEU A 340 -16.78 -26.16 -6.99
N ARG A 341 -16.66 -27.07 -7.95
CA ARG A 341 -17.32 -26.96 -9.27
C ARG A 341 -18.83 -26.79 -9.13
N LYS A 342 -19.47 -27.50 -8.19
CA LYS A 342 -20.93 -27.44 -8.00
C LYS A 342 -21.34 -26.16 -7.27
N ILE A 343 -20.61 -25.70 -6.25
CA ILE A 343 -20.87 -24.40 -5.62
C ILE A 343 -20.76 -23.30 -6.68
N LEU A 344 -19.69 -23.28 -7.47
CA LEU A 344 -19.49 -22.30 -8.52
C LEU A 344 -20.60 -22.34 -9.58
N ALA A 345 -21.04 -23.53 -10.00
CA ALA A 345 -22.13 -23.70 -10.97
C ALA A 345 -23.49 -23.26 -10.43
N ILE A 346 -23.73 -23.49 -9.14
CA ILE A 346 -24.97 -23.07 -8.46
C ILE A 346 -25.04 -21.56 -8.36
N ASN A 347 -23.94 -20.91 -8.03
CA ASN A 347 -23.89 -19.45 -7.87
C ASN A 347 -24.21 -18.73 -9.17
N VAL A 348 -23.76 -19.23 -10.31
CA VAL A 348 -24.14 -18.70 -11.61
C VAL A 348 -25.65 -18.78 -11.83
N LYS A 349 -26.28 -19.89 -11.47
CA LYS A 349 -27.74 -20.08 -11.63
C LYS A 349 -28.59 -19.21 -10.69
N ARG A 350 -28.05 -18.92 -9.48
CA ARG A 350 -28.76 -18.14 -8.46
C ARG A 350 -28.53 -16.65 -8.55
N ASN A 351 -27.69 -16.21 -9.45
CA ASN A 351 -27.18 -14.84 -9.46
C ASN A 351 -26.54 -14.43 -8.12
N SER A 352 -25.88 -15.39 -7.47
CA SER A 352 -25.12 -15.22 -6.22
C SER A 352 -23.64 -15.00 -6.54
N LEU A 353 -22.89 -14.43 -5.60
CA LEU A 353 -21.45 -14.33 -5.69
C LEU A 353 -20.81 -15.46 -4.88
N ALA A 354 -19.83 -16.15 -5.45
CA ALA A 354 -18.94 -17.03 -4.71
C ALA A 354 -17.53 -16.46 -4.64
N HIS A 355 -16.98 -16.39 -3.45
CA HIS A 355 -15.63 -15.93 -3.20
C HIS A 355 -14.87 -16.97 -2.38
N ALA A 356 -13.96 -17.69 -3.01
CA ALA A 356 -13.12 -18.70 -2.38
C ALA A 356 -11.73 -18.13 -2.10
N TYR A 357 -11.16 -18.51 -0.97
CA TYR A 357 -9.82 -18.14 -0.52
C TYR A 357 -9.03 -19.41 -0.21
N GLY A 358 -7.80 -19.51 -0.69
CA GLY A 358 -6.93 -20.64 -0.42
C GLY A 358 -5.47 -20.34 -0.70
N TYR A 359 -4.57 -21.09 -0.09
CA TYR A 359 -3.15 -20.98 -0.33
C TYR A 359 -2.75 -21.39 -1.76
N THR A 360 -1.60 -20.90 -2.22
CA THR A 360 -1.15 -21.04 -3.61
C THR A 360 -0.96 -22.49 -4.07
N ASP A 361 -0.64 -23.40 -3.17
CA ASP A 361 -0.43 -24.82 -3.48
C ASP A 361 -1.71 -25.59 -3.83
N LEU A 362 -2.87 -25.08 -3.46
CA LEU A 362 -4.18 -25.60 -3.95
C LEU A 362 -4.30 -25.55 -5.49
N ASN A 363 -3.33 -24.93 -6.13
CA ASN A 363 -3.42 -24.50 -7.51
C ASN A 363 -3.13 -25.55 -8.57
N SER A 364 -2.40 -26.57 -8.25
CA SER A 364 -1.85 -27.40 -9.34
C SER A 364 -2.87 -28.37 -9.91
N THR A 365 -3.94 -28.68 -9.17
CA THR A 365 -4.81 -29.80 -9.58
C THR A 365 -6.32 -29.60 -9.38
N THR A 366 -6.77 -28.65 -8.51
CA THR A 366 -8.11 -28.76 -7.95
C THR A 366 -9.15 -27.82 -8.56
N ILE A 367 -8.77 -26.60 -8.93
CA ILE A 367 -9.70 -25.62 -9.53
C ILE A 367 -9.28 -25.32 -10.95
N GLU A 368 -10.04 -25.81 -11.93
CA GLU A 368 -9.83 -25.37 -13.29
C GLU A 368 -10.09 -23.87 -13.39
N LYS A 369 -9.03 -23.07 -13.51
CA LYS A 369 -9.05 -21.60 -13.62
C LYS A 369 -9.99 -21.08 -14.73
N LYS A 370 -10.43 -21.97 -15.64
CA LYS A 370 -11.44 -21.64 -16.67
C LYS A 370 -12.81 -21.29 -16.10
N TYR A 371 -13.18 -21.85 -14.93
CA TYR A 371 -14.49 -21.59 -14.29
C TYR A 371 -14.48 -20.34 -13.41
N VAL A 372 -13.30 -19.80 -13.09
CA VAL A 372 -13.15 -18.61 -12.26
C VAL A 372 -13.23 -17.37 -13.15
N LYS A 373 -14.15 -16.46 -12.85
CA LYS A 373 -14.27 -15.18 -13.58
C LYS A 373 -13.23 -14.18 -13.15
N LEU A 374 -12.93 -14.15 -11.86
CA LEU A 374 -11.92 -13.25 -11.28
C LEU A 374 -10.94 -14.05 -10.44
N LEU A 375 -9.68 -14.03 -10.83
CA LEU A 375 -8.57 -14.62 -10.09
C LEU A 375 -7.71 -13.49 -9.52
N ARG A 376 -7.50 -13.53 -8.22
CA ARG A 376 -6.65 -12.60 -7.49
C ARG A 376 -5.52 -13.37 -6.82
N LYS A 377 -4.41 -12.68 -6.56
CA LYS A 377 -3.34 -13.20 -5.73
C LYS A 377 -3.06 -12.19 -4.61
N LEU A 378 -3.07 -12.67 -3.37
CA LEU A 378 -2.63 -11.95 -2.19
C LEU A 378 -1.21 -12.39 -1.86
N THR A 379 -0.29 -11.45 -1.71
CA THR A 379 1.13 -11.74 -1.46
C THR A 379 1.74 -10.67 -0.56
N VAL A 380 2.91 -10.97 -0.02
CA VAL A 380 3.74 -10.01 0.73
C VAL A 380 5.00 -9.70 -0.06
N SER A 381 5.35 -8.43 -0.16
CA SER A 381 6.64 -7.99 -0.70
C SER A 381 7.10 -6.75 0.02
N ASP A 382 8.36 -6.75 0.45
CA ASP A 382 8.97 -5.67 1.23
C ASP A 382 8.13 -5.26 2.46
N GLY A 383 7.47 -6.22 3.10
CA GLY A 383 6.61 -6.01 4.26
C GLY A 383 5.23 -5.44 3.95
N LEU A 384 4.85 -5.27 2.70
CA LEU A 384 3.52 -4.80 2.30
C LEU A 384 2.61 -5.97 1.89
N LEU A 385 1.37 -5.96 2.38
CA LEU A 385 0.32 -6.83 1.89
C LEU A 385 -0.22 -6.30 0.57
N MET A 386 -0.20 -7.12 -0.46
CA MET A 386 -0.58 -6.71 -1.80
C MET A 386 -1.57 -7.66 -2.45
N GLU A 387 -2.59 -7.11 -3.10
CA GLU A 387 -3.53 -7.82 -3.95
C GLU A 387 -3.25 -7.51 -5.42
N ARG A 388 -3.14 -8.53 -6.23
CA ARG A 388 -3.03 -8.42 -7.68
C ARG A 388 -4.18 -9.17 -8.35
N SER A 389 -4.88 -8.52 -9.29
CA SER A 389 -5.80 -9.23 -10.18
C SER A 389 -5.00 -9.91 -11.31
N ILE A 390 -5.14 -11.24 -11.40
CA ILE A 390 -4.48 -12.05 -12.43
C ILE A 390 -5.40 -12.24 -13.63
N LYS A 391 -6.70 -12.41 -13.36
CA LYS A 391 -7.72 -12.60 -14.40
C LYS A 391 -9.00 -11.85 -14.03
N PRO A 392 -9.43 -10.86 -14.84
CA PRO A 392 -8.63 -10.21 -15.88
C PRO A 392 -7.38 -9.54 -15.29
N PRO A 393 -6.33 -9.29 -16.08
CA PRO A 393 -5.18 -8.53 -15.61
C PRO A 393 -5.63 -7.17 -15.08
N GLY A 394 -5.19 -6.82 -13.90
CA GLY A 394 -5.65 -5.62 -13.20
C GLY A 394 -4.50 -4.94 -12.46
N GLN A 395 -4.87 -3.93 -11.70
CA GLN A 395 -3.96 -3.13 -10.91
C GLN A 395 -3.34 -3.92 -9.75
N LEU A 396 -2.17 -3.49 -9.33
CA LEU A 396 -1.55 -3.91 -8.09
C LEU A 396 -2.00 -2.95 -6.99
N MET A 397 -2.59 -3.51 -5.93
CA MET A 397 -3.10 -2.76 -4.79
C MET A 397 -2.29 -3.12 -3.55
N ASN A 398 -1.87 -2.11 -2.79
CA ASN A 398 -1.45 -2.33 -1.41
C ASN A 398 -2.70 -2.40 -0.53
N ILE A 399 -2.72 -3.34 0.40
CA ILE A 399 -3.81 -3.49 1.38
C ILE A 399 -3.29 -3.07 2.73
N ARG A 400 -3.94 -2.07 3.31
CA ARG A 400 -3.74 -1.66 4.69
C ARG A 400 -4.93 -2.09 5.52
N ILE A 401 -4.68 -2.82 6.59
CA ILE A 401 -5.69 -3.21 7.58
C ILE A 401 -5.34 -2.48 8.88
N ASP A 402 -6.30 -1.74 9.41
CA ASP A 402 -6.24 -1.11 10.73
C ASP A 402 -7.38 -1.64 11.60
N PRO A 403 -7.15 -2.69 12.38
CA PRO A 403 -8.17 -3.32 13.22
C PRO A 403 -8.64 -2.41 14.35
N GLU A 404 -7.80 -1.50 14.85
CA GLU A 404 -8.17 -0.57 15.91
C GLU A 404 -9.13 0.51 15.40
N MET A 405 -8.87 1.03 14.22
CA MET A 405 -9.75 1.99 13.55
C MET A 405 -10.91 1.30 12.83
N GLY A 406 -10.85 0.00 12.61
CA GLY A 406 -11.87 -0.77 11.90
C GLY A 406 -11.89 -0.46 10.40
N GLU A 407 -10.72 -0.28 9.81
CA GLU A 407 -10.56 0.14 8.43
C GLU A 407 -9.75 -0.86 7.63
N MET A 408 -10.18 -1.14 6.42
CA MET A 408 -9.37 -1.80 5.41
C MET A 408 -9.31 -0.90 4.17
N GLU A 409 -8.12 -0.58 3.72
CA GLU A 409 -7.90 0.31 2.59
C GLU A 409 -7.11 -0.40 1.49
N PHE A 410 -7.60 -0.26 0.26
CA PHE A 410 -6.91 -0.71 -0.95
C PHE A 410 -6.32 0.51 -1.65
N ILE A 411 -5.00 0.57 -1.74
CA ILE A 411 -4.26 1.71 -2.27
C ILE A 411 -3.58 1.28 -3.57
N GLU A 412 -3.88 1.96 -4.66
CA GLU A 412 -3.24 1.69 -5.94
C GLU A 412 -1.75 2.03 -5.90
N MET A 413 -0.90 1.09 -6.37
CA MET A 413 0.57 1.20 -6.30
C MET A 413 1.18 2.06 -7.43
N ILE A 414 0.44 2.33 -8.50
CA ILE A 414 0.95 2.98 -9.71
C ILE A 414 0.42 4.40 -9.88
#